data_edf063181965f02b579de4bb8d1c5119
#
_entry.id   edf063181965f02b579de4bb8d1c5119
#
_cell.length_a   1.000
_cell.length_b   1.000
_cell.length_c   1.000
_cell.angle_alpha   90.00
_cell.angle_beta   90.00
_cell.angle_gamma   90.00
#
_symmetry.space_group_name_H-M   'P 1'
#
loop_
_entity.id
_entity.type
_entity.pdbx_description
1 polymer ?
#
loop_
_entity_poly.entity_id
_entity_poly.type
_entity_poly.pdbx_seq_one_letter_code
_entity_poly.pdbx_strand_id
1 'polypeptide(L)'
;MEQRSRSVRHVAPRRATPSARLSARRCAAALLMAAGTAGYSAAAQAQAVPDRASAVEVRKQYLLDLDTLQSKFLALAQAFPAEKYSWRPAPGVRSVGEVFMHVASEYYIYAPMSFGAARSPVIAKGQPALEAFEKMSTKEDVLKHLKDGFAYAQSAVSGVDPAALVGQQKLFGGTYTILETSLGMAADMHEHLGQLIAYARVNGIKPPWSK
;
A
#
# COMPACT_ATOMS: atom_id res chain seq x y z
N MET A 1 49.97 -0.12 43.72
CA MET A 1 50.15 -1.41 42.99
C MET A 1 49.92 -1.15 41.54
N GLU A 2 50.90 -1.34 40.80
CA GLU A 2 51.36 -0.77 39.55
C GLU A 2 50.75 -1.44 38.34
N GLN A 3 50.05 -0.66 37.47
CA GLN A 3 49.60 -1.14 36.18
C GLN A 3 50.69 -0.93 35.14
N ARG A 4 51.23 -2.02 34.61
CA ARG A 4 52.18 -1.97 33.49
C ARG A 4 51.44 -1.90 32.16
N SER A 5 51.60 -0.74 31.50
CA SER A 5 51.29 -0.47 30.11
C SER A 5 52.17 -1.32 29.18
N ARG A 6 51.57 -2.11 28.28
CA ARG A 6 52.25 -2.76 27.14
C ARG A 6 51.98 -1.93 25.87
N SER A 7 53.03 -1.27 25.41
CA SER A 7 53.15 -0.64 24.11
C SER A 7 53.13 -1.65 22.97
N VAL A 8 52.18 -1.51 22.03
CA VAL A 8 52.16 -2.27 20.77
C VAL A 8 52.78 -1.39 19.67
N ARG A 9 53.90 -1.87 19.11
CA ARG A 9 54.59 -1.21 18.01
C ARG A 9 53.87 -1.48 16.68
N HIS A 10 53.47 -0.43 15.99
CA HIS A 10 53.00 -0.48 14.61
C HIS A 10 54.18 -0.72 13.66
N VAL A 11 54.07 -1.77 12.86
CA VAL A 11 54.95 -2.03 11.73
C VAL A 11 54.25 -1.53 10.46
N ALA A 12 54.86 -0.58 9.76
CA ALA A 12 54.33 -0.02 8.50
C ALA A 12 54.63 -0.98 7.32
N PRO A 13 53.70 -1.17 6.39
CA PRO A 13 53.96 -1.96 5.18
C PRO A 13 54.75 -1.16 4.14
N ARG A 14 55.75 -1.84 3.57
CA ARG A 14 56.60 -1.35 2.47
C ARG A 14 55.75 -1.13 1.18
N ARG A 15 55.92 0.03 0.56
CA ARG A 15 55.40 0.33 -0.78
C ARG A 15 56.14 -0.48 -1.84
N ALA A 16 55.42 -1.24 -2.63
CA ALA A 16 55.89 -1.82 -3.87
C ALA A 16 55.56 -0.89 -5.05
N THR A 17 56.55 -0.59 -5.88
CA THR A 17 56.42 0.16 -7.11
C THR A 17 55.92 -0.77 -8.23
N PRO A 18 54.91 -0.42 -9.01
CA PRO A 18 54.54 -1.22 -10.19
C PRO A 18 55.32 -0.74 -11.41
N SER A 19 56.01 -1.69 -12.05
CA SER A 19 56.67 -1.52 -13.33
C SER A 19 55.63 -1.32 -14.45
N ALA A 20 55.89 -0.29 -15.26
CA ALA A 20 55.16 -0.02 -16.47
C ALA A 20 55.51 -1.02 -17.58
N ARG A 21 54.56 -1.84 -17.99
CA ARG A 21 54.40 -2.43 -19.33
C ARG A 21 53.04 -3.14 -19.40
N LEU A 22 52.02 -2.43 -19.87
CA LEU A 22 50.79 -3.06 -20.37
C LEU A 22 50.47 -2.50 -21.76
N SER A 23 50.55 -3.42 -22.67
CA SER A 23 50.40 -3.31 -24.12
C SER A 23 49.03 -2.83 -24.58
N ALA A 24 49.09 -2.18 -25.75
CA ALA A 24 48.04 -1.55 -26.56
C ALA A 24 46.91 -2.47 -27.10
N ARG A 25 46.43 -3.45 -26.32
CA ARG A 25 45.34 -4.37 -26.74
C ARG A 25 44.04 -4.23 -25.98
N ARG A 26 43.90 -3.21 -25.13
CA ARG A 26 42.68 -2.98 -24.34
C ARG A 26 41.76 -1.84 -24.79
N CYS A 27 42.10 -1.12 -25.84
CA CYS A 27 41.29 0.00 -26.33
C CYS A 27 40.18 -0.38 -27.34
N ALA A 28 40.13 -1.62 -27.85
CA ALA A 28 39.12 -2.02 -28.82
C ALA A 28 37.84 -2.61 -28.21
N ALA A 29 37.87 -3.04 -26.94
CA ALA A 29 36.69 -3.63 -26.27
C ALA A 29 35.82 -2.62 -25.55
N ALA A 30 36.31 -1.41 -25.29
CA ALA A 30 35.53 -0.39 -24.55
C ALA A 30 34.58 0.42 -25.43
N LEU A 31 34.76 0.44 -26.75
CA LEU A 31 33.90 1.21 -27.68
C LEU A 31 32.63 0.44 -28.11
N LEU A 32 32.56 -0.87 -27.93
CA LEU A 32 31.38 -1.66 -28.31
C LEU A 32 30.33 -1.78 -27.17
N MET A 33 30.67 -1.40 -25.95
CA MET A 33 29.71 -1.40 -24.82
C MET A 33 28.98 -0.04 -24.65
N ALA A 34 29.48 1.03 -25.26
CA ALA A 34 28.81 2.34 -25.14
C ALA A 34 27.63 2.53 -26.12
N ALA A 35 27.55 1.71 -27.17
CA ALA A 35 26.45 1.80 -28.14
C ALA A 35 25.19 1.00 -27.72
N GLY A 36 25.32 0.07 -26.75
CA GLY A 36 24.21 -0.76 -26.31
C GLY A 36 23.33 -0.14 -25.21
N THR A 37 23.83 0.86 -24.49
CA THR A 37 23.10 1.46 -23.36
C THR A 37 22.22 2.65 -23.73
N ALA A 38 22.44 3.27 -24.89
CA ALA A 38 21.60 4.38 -25.35
C ALA A 38 20.23 3.93 -25.86
N GLY A 39 20.10 2.66 -26.31
CA GLY A 39 18.81 2.11 -26.77
C GLY A 39 17.85 1.69 -25.69
N TYR A 40 18.35 1.35 -24.51
CA TYR A 40 17.49 0.92 -23.38
C TYR A 40 16.85 2.07 -22.61
N SER A 41 17.47 3.26 -22.63
CA SER A 41 16.92 4.41 -21.89
C SER A 41 15.73 5.08 -22.57
N ALA A 42 15.59 4.95 -23.91
CA ALA A 42 14.45 5.55 -24.62
C ALA A 42 13.19 4.68 -24.59
N ALA A 43 13.36 3.35 -24.47
CA ALA A 43 12.20 2.44 -24.36
C ALA A 43 11.60 2.38 -22.95
N ALA A 44 12.37 2.72 -21.90
CA ALA A 44 11.89 2.73 -20.52
C ALA A 44 11.05 3.97 -20.17
N GLN A 45 11.04 5.01 -21.00
CA GLN A 45 10.26 6.23 -20.75
C GLN A 45 8.91 6.27 -21.47
N ALA A 46 8.60 5.26 -22.26
CA ALA A 46 7.28 5.10 -22.87
C ALA A 46 6.45 4.06 -22.11
N GLN A 47 6.43 4.10 -20.80
CA GLN A 47 5.30 3.51 -20.08
C GLN A 47 4.11 4.41 -20.36
N ALA A 48 3.34 3.98 -21.36
CA ALA A 48 2.15 4.66 -21.80
C ALA A 48 1.23 4.90 -20.58
N VAL A 49 0.88 6.15 -20.35
CA VAL A 49 -0.33 6.49 -19.59
C VAL A 49 -1.42 5.57 -20.13
N PRO A 50 -2.13 4.81 -19.29
CA PRO A 50 -3.18 3.91 -19.77
C PRO A 50 -4.09 4.70 -20.69
N ASP A 51 -4.43 4.16 -21.85
CA ASP A 51 -5.45 4.78 -22.66
C ASP A 51 -6.80 4.75 -21.93
N ARG A 52 -7.76 5.53 -22.43
CA ARG A 52 -9.07 5.66 -21.80
C ARG A 52 -9.79 4.31 -21.68
N ALA A 53 -9.66 3.42 -22.65
CA ALA A 53 -10.31 2.11 -22.63
C ALA A 53 -9.71 1.23 -21.52
N SER A 54 -8.39 1.20 -21.40
CA SER A 54 -7.69 0.51 -20.33
C SER A 54 -8.05 1.06 -18.95
N ALA A 55 -8.14 2.38 -18.80
CA ALA A 55 -8.51 3.01 -17.54
C ALA A 55 -9.97 2.68 -17.11
N VAL A 56 -10.89 2.60 -18.07
CA VAL A 56 -12.27 2.17 -17.83
C VAL A 56 -12.32 0.72 -17.38
N GLU A 57 -11.53 -0.16 -17.99
CA GLU A 57 -11.48 -1.57 -17.59
C GLU A 57 -10.85 -1.73 -16.19
N VAL A 58 -9.80 -1.00 -15.86
CA VAL A 58 -9.22 -0.98 -14.50
C VAL A 58 -10.27 -0.58 -13.48
N ARG A 59 -11.04 0.49 -13.72
CA ARG A 59 -12.14 0.90 -12.84
C ARG A 59 -13.17 -0.21 -12.65
N LYS A 60 -13.56 -0.87 -13.73
CA LYS A 60 -14.52 -1.99 -13.68
C LYS A 60 -13.98 -3.14 -12.82
N GLN A 61 -12.72 -3.55 -13.00
CA GLN A 61 -12.11 -4.59 -12.20
C GLN A 61 -11.99 -4.18 -10.73
N TYR A 62 -11.67 -2.93 -10.44
CA TYR A 62 -11.64 -2.41 -9.08
C TYR A 62 -13.03 -2.46 -8.41
N LEU A 63 -14.09 -2.11 -9.12
CA LEU A 63 -15.47 -2.22 -8.60
C LEU A 63 -15.87 -3.67 -8.30
N LEU A 64 -15.48 -4.63 -9.13
CA LEU A 64 -15.69 -6.06 -8.85
C LEU A 64 -14.89 -6.54 -7.62
N ASP A 65 -13.69 -6.02 -7.44
CA ASP A 65 -12.90 -6.30 -6.24
C ASP A 65 -13.53 -5.68 -4.98
N LEU A 66 -14.04 -4.46 -5.06
CA LEU A 66 -14.81 -3.82 -3.98
C LEU A 66 -16.00 -4.68 -3.55
N ASP A 67 -16.78 -5.23 -4.48
CA ASP A 67 -17.90 -6.12 -4.17
C ASP A 67 -17.43 -7.38 -3.42
N THR A 68 -16.31 -7.95 -3.86
CA THR A 68 -15.71 -9.13 -3.24
C THR A 68 -15.22 -8.81 -1.82
N LEU A 69 -14.53 -7.69 -1.65
CA LEU A 69 -14.03 -7.22 -0.36
C LEU A 69 -15.17 -6.91 0.60
N GLN A 70 -16.21 -6.19 0.14
CA GLN A 70 -17.40 -5.92 0.94
C GLN A 70 -18.01 -7.18 1.52
N SER A 71 -18.24 -8.18 0.65
CA SER A 71 -18.81 -9.46 1.07
C SER A 71 -17.95 -10.13 2.15
N LYS A 72 -16.64 -10.15 1.98
CA LYS A 72 -15.71 -10.77 2.93
C LYS A 72 -15.62 -9.99 4.24
N PHE A 73 -15.43 -8.66 4.19
CA PHE A 73 -15.34 -7.85 5.39
C PHE A 73 -16.62 -7.93 6.23
N LEU A 74 -17.79 -7.79 5.60
CA LEU A 74 -19.07 -7.90 6.31
C LEU A 74 -19.29 -9.29 6.91
N ALA A 75 -19.01 -10.36 6.14
CA ALA A 75 -19.15 -11.72 6.65
C ALA A 75 -18.18 -11.98 7.81
N LEU A 76 -16.94 -11.49 7.73
CA LEU A 76 -15.98 -11.64 8.81
C LEU A 76 -16.36 -10.83 10.05
N ALA A 77 -16.80 -9.57 9.86
CA ALA A 77 -17.30 -8.75 10.97
C ALA A 77 -18.48 -9.41 11.68
N GLN A 78 -19.43 -9.99 10.95
CA GLN A 78 -20.54 -10.74 11.53
C GLN A 78 -20.09 -11.97 12.31
N ALA A 79 -19.06 -12.67 11.84
CA ALA A 79 -18.53 -13.89 12.47
C ALA A 79 -17.83 -13.61 13.81
N PHE A 80 -17.25 -12.44 14.01
CA PHE A 80 -16.69 -12.05 15.31
C PHE A 80 -17.82 -11.81 16.31
N PRO A 81 -17.81 -12.47 17.50
CA PRO A 81 -18.72 -12.12 18.58
C PRO A 81 -18.35 -10.75 19.16
N ALA A 82 -19.34 -10.03 19.70
CA ALA A 82 -19.19 -8.63 20.12
C ALA A 82 -18.06 -8.41 21.13
N GLU A 83 -17.89 -9.33 22.07
CA GLU A 83 -16.83 -9.28 23.08
C GLU A 83 -15.41 -9.39 22.51
N LYS A 84 -15.26 -9.84 21.27
CA LYS A 84 -13.95 -9.94 20.60
C LYS A 84 -13.55 -8.67 19.86
N TYR A 85 -14.42 -7.69 19.75
CA TYR A 85 -14.11 -6.45 19.04
C TYR A 85 -13.01 -5.60 19.72
N SER A 86 -12.90 -5.70 21.05
CA SER A 86 -11.81 -5.06 21.81
C SER A 86 -10.51 -5.88 21.86
N TRP A 87 -10.52 -7.12 21.36
CA TRP A 87 -9.32 -7.96 21.36
C TRP A 87 -8.26 -7.39 20.42
N ARG A 88 -7.01 -7.43 20.86
CA ARG A 88 -5.82 -7.03 20.09
C ARG A 88 -4.66 -7.99 20.37
N PRO A 89 -3.77 -8.23 19.39
CA PRO A 89 -2.67 -9.19 19.56
C PRO A 89 -1.60 -8.71 20.54
N ALA A 90 -1.41 -7.39 20.68
CA ALA A 90 -0.44 -6.78 21.59
C ALA A 90 -0.82 -5.34 21.93
N PRO A 91 -0.29 -4.76 23.02
CA PRO A 91 -0.41 -3.33 23.30
C PRO A 91 0.09 -2.47 22.14
N GLY A 92 -0.62 -1.40 21.82
CA GLY A 92 -0.28 -0.50 20.72
C GLY A 92 -0.69 -0.97 19.32
N VAL A 93 -1.18 -2.20 19.18
CA VAL A 93 -1.73 -2.72 17.91
C VAL A 93 -3.24 -2.48 17.88
N ARG A 94 -3.80 -2.15 16.72
CA ARG A 94 -5.25 -1.98 16.55
C ARG A 94 -6.00 -3.23 16.97
N SER A 95 -7.13 -3.05 17.67
CA SER A 95 -8.08 -4.14 17.99
C SER A 95 -8.84 -4.59 16.73
N VAL A 96 -9.58 -5.70 16.84
CA VAL A 96 -10.46 -6.18 15.77
C VAL A 96 -11.38 -5.06 15.28
N GLY A 97 -12.10 -4.39 16.20
CA GLY A 97 -13.01 -3.31 15.84
C GLY A 97 -12.30 -2.11 15.24
N GLU A 98 -11.15 -1.72 15.79
CA GLU A 98 -10.34 -0.61 15.26
C GLU A 98 -9.79 -0.89 13.85
N VAL A 99 -9.45 -2.14 13.50
CA VAL A 99 -9.05 -2.49 12.11
C VAL A 99 -10.25 -2.37 11.17
N PHE A 100 -11.41 -2.87 11.54
CA PHE A 100 -12.61 -2.73 10.72
C PHE A 100 -13.01 -1.25 10.51
N MET A 101 -12.93 -0.43 11.55
CA MET A 101 -13.25 1.00 11.45
C MET A 101 -12.21 1.76 10.63
N HIS A 102 -10.94 1.35 10.71
CA HIS A 102 -9.89 1.86 9.84
C HIS A 102 -10.22 1.58 8.36
N VAL A 103 -10.53 0.34 8.01
CA VAL A 103 -10.99 -0.04 6.66
C VAL A 103 -12.21 0.79 6.23
N ALA A 104 -13.20 0.96 7.10
CA ALA A 104 -14.36 1.80 6.79
C ALA A 104 -13.97 3.26 6.52
N SER A 105 -13.01 3.81 7.27
CA SER A 105 -12.51 5.18 7.05
C SER A 105 -11.85 5.34 5.69
N GLU A 106 -11.13 4.34 5.24
CA GLU A 106 -10.46 4.35 3.94
C GLU A 106 -11.45 4.30 2.78
N TYR A 107 -12.53 3.56 2.90
CA TYR A 107 -13.62 3.59 1.91
C TYR A 107 -14.34 4.93 1.85
N TYR A 108 -14.43 5.65 2.95
CA TYR A 108 -14.98 7.01 2.93
C TYR A 108 -14.01 8.04 2.35
N ILE A 109 -12.70 7.84 2.53
CA ILE A 109 -11.70 8.87 2.24
C ILE A 109 -10.88 8.53 1.00
N TYR A 110 -10.16 7.41 1.04
CA TYR A 110 -9.08 7.13 0.08
C TYR A 110 -9.55 6.38 -1.16
N ALA A 111 -10.47 5.43 -1.05
CA ALA A 111 -10.97 4.71 -2.20
C ALA A 111 -11.59 5.62 -3.28
N PRO A 112 -12.49 6.56 -2.96
CA PRO A 112 -12.96 7.51 -3.97
C PRO A 112 -11.84 8.41 -4.50
N MET A 113 -10.95 8.89 -3.62
CA MET A 113 -9.84 9.76 -4.03
C MET A 113 -8.85 9.05 -4.96
N SER A 114 -8.69 7.74 -4.86
CA SER A 114 -7.85 6.95 -5.78
C SER A 114 -8.29 7.04 -7.23
N PHE A 115 -9.54 7.39 -7.47
CA PHE A 115 -10.12 7.62 -8.81
C PHE A 115 -10.42 9.11 -9.10
N GLY A 116 -9.91 10.02 -8.28
CA GLY A 116 -10.15 11.46 -8.44
C GLY A 116 -11.52 11.94 -7.96
N ALA A 117 -12.29 11.09 -7.28
CA ALA A 117 -13.57 11.49 -6.69
C ALA A 117 -13.37 12.16 -5.31
N ALA A 118 -14.37 12.91 -4.85
CA ALA A 118 -14.31 13.56 -3.56
C ALA A 118 -14.37 12.54 -2.42
N ARG A 119 -13.68 12.84 -1.31
CA ARG A 119 -13.85 12.10 -0.07
C ARG A 119 -15.24 12.31 0.53
N SER A 120 -15.75 11.34 1.26
CA SER A 120 -17.01 11.47 1.99
C SER A 120 -16.93 12.56 3.07
N PRO A 121 -18.02 13.31 3.31
CA PRO A 121 -18.13 14.24 4.43
C PRO A 121 -18.37 13.56 5.78
N VAL A 122 -18.62 12.24 5.84
CA VAL A 122 -18.93 11.49 7.07
C VAL A 122 -17.82 11.65 8.12
N ILE A 123 -16.56 11.70 7.68
CA ILE A 123 -15.44 11.95 8.58
C ILE A 123 -14.92 13.37 8.34
N ALA A 124 -14.97 14.21 9.36
CA ALA A 124 -14.43 15.55 9.28
C ALA A 124 -12.93 15.55 8.93
N LYS A 125 -12.43 16.67 8.39
CA LYS A 125 -11.01 16.77 8.03
C LYS A 125 -10.14 16.82 9.28
N GLY A 126 -8.97 16.20 9.17
CA GLY A 126 -7.91 16.23 10.18
C GLY A 126 -7.76 14.92 10.94
N GLN A 127 -6.55 14.70 11.40
CA GLN A 127 -6.15 13.49 12.11
C GLN A 127 -6.99 13.19 13.37
N PRO A 128 -7.31 14.18 14.22
CA PRO A 128 -8.13 13.90 15.41
C PRO A 128 -9.54 13.37 15.10
N ALA A 129 -10.16 13.82 14.00
CA ALA A 129 -11.48 13.34 13.59
C ALA A 129 -11.41 11.89 13.06
N LEU A 130 -10.36 11.54 12.33
CA LEU A 130 -10.11 10.20 11.86
C LEU A 130 -9.89 9.23 13.03
N GLU A 131 -9.03 9.61 13.98
CA GLU A 131 -8.78 8.80 15.18
C GLU A 131 -10.04 8.60 16.03
N ALA A 132 -10.86 9.63 16.17
CA ALA A 132 -12.13 9.53 16.88
C ALA A 132 -13.09 8.56 16.17
N PHE A 133 -13.15 8.61 14.85
CA PHE A 133 -13.95 7.69 14.04
C PHE A 133 -13.48 6.23 14.19
N GLU A 134 -12.19 5.97 14.10
CA GLU A 134 -11.64 4.62 14.25
C GLU A 134 -11.84 4.01 15.65
N LYS A 135 -12.03 4.84 16.67
CA LYS A 135 -12.35 4.41 18.03
C LYS A 135 -13.81 4.01 18.25
N MET A 136 -14.71 4.36 17.34
CA MET A 136 -16.09 3.87 17.32
C MET A 136 -16.13 2.40 16.88
N SER A 137 -15.61 1.50 17.71
CA SER A 137 -15.26 0.14 17.31
C SER A 137 -16.19 -0.93 17.88
N THR A 138 -17.47 -0.58 18.16
CA THR A 138 -18.49 -1.57 18.50
C THR A 138 -18.87 -2.40 17.27
N LYS A 139 -19.40 -3.60 17.49
CA LYS A 139 -19.87 -4.44 16.38
C LYS A 139 -20.93 -3.75 15.52
N GLU A 140 -21.83 -2.99 16.14
CA GLU A 140 -22.88 -2.25 15.46
C GLU A 140 -22.31 -1.14 14.59
N ASP A 141 -21.44 -0.30 15.14
CA ASP A 141 -20.77 0.77 14.41
C ASP A 141 -19.99 0.20 13.22
N VAL A 142 -19.21 -0.87 13.42
CA VAL A 142 -18.44 -1.53 12.39
C VAL A 142 -19.31 -2.02 11.24
N LEU A 143 -20.37 -2.77 11.53
CA LEU A 143 -21.26 -3.29 10.48
C LEU A 143 -21.94 -2.18 9.71
N LYS A 144 -22.37 -1.11 10.39
CA LYS A 144 -22.94 0.08 9.76
C LYS A 144 -21.93 0.76 8.86
N HIS A 145 -20.77 1.12 9.40
CA HIS A 145 -19.81 1.94 8.67
C HIS A 145 -19.08 1.19 7.55
N LEU A 146 -18.86 -0.12 7.68
CA LEU A 146 -18.40 -0.94 6.55
C LEU A 146 -19.41 -0.91 5.41
N LYS A 147 -20.68 -1.19 5.68
CA LYS A 147 -21.73 -1.18 4.65
C LYS A 147 -21.84 0.17 3.96
N ASP A 148 -21.91 1.24 4.74
CA ASP A 148 -22.11 2.60 4.21
C ASP A 148 -20.85 3.11 3.48
N GLY A 149 -19.65 2.79 3.99
CA GLY A 149 -18.37 3.16 3.37
C GLY A 149 -18.17 2.49 2.01
N PHE A 150 -18.43 1.19 1.92
CA PHE A 150 -18.39 0.47 0.63
C PHE A 150 -19.39 1.05 -0.38
N ALA A 151 -20.62 1.27 0.03
CA ALA A 151 -21.63 1.84 -0.84
C ALA A 151 -21.22 3.25 -1.33
N TYR A 152 -20.63 4.06 -0.45
CA TYR A 152 -20.10 5.36 -0.83
C TYR A 152 -18.97 5.25 -1.84
N ALA A 153 -17.97 4.38 -1.58
CA ALA A 153 -16.85 4.20 -2.49
C ALA A 153 -17.29 3.70 -3.87
N GLN A 154 -18.17 2.71 -3.92
CA GLN A 154 -18.75 2.19 -5.18
C GLN A 154 -19.45 3.29 -5.98
N SER A 155 -20.29 4.08 -5.33
CA SER A 155 -21.01 5.19 -5.97
C SER A 155 -20.05 6.27 -6.49
N ALA A 156 -19.10 6.69 -5.64
CA ALA A 156 -18.15 7.74 -5.99
C ALA A 156 -17.24 7.32 -7.15
N VAL A 157 -16.69 6.10 -7.11
CA VAL A 157 -15.80 5.56 -8.16
C VAL A 157 -16.56 5.35 -9.47
N SER A 158 -17.81 4.84 -9.41
CA SER A 158 -18.64 4.64 -10.60
C SER A 158 -19.00 5.97 -11.28
N GLY A 159 -19.16 7.02 -10.50
CA GLY A 159 -19.54 8.36 -10.98
C GLY A 159 -18.40 9.16 -11.63
N VAL A 160 -17.15 8.70 -11.57
CA VAL A 160 -16.02 9.41 -12.17
C VAL A 160 -16.12 9.42 -13.70
N ASP A 161 -15.99 10.62 -14.29
CA ASP A 161 -15.95 10.76 -15.77
C ASP A 161 -14.80 9.88 -16.33
N PRO A 162 -15.07 9.00 -17.31
CA PRO A 162 -14.04 8.23 -17.98
C PRO A 162 -12.87 9.06 -18.55
N ALA A 163 -13.08 10.32 -18.88
CA ALA A 163 -12.01 11.21 -19.33
C ALA A 163 -11.02 11.56 -18.20
N ALA A 164 -11.50 11.61 -16.96
CA ALA A 164 -10.66 11.90 -15.79
C ALA A 164 -9.78 10.71 -15.38
N LEU A 165 -10.14 9.47 -15.76
CA LEU A 165 -9.41 8.27 -15.36
C LEU A 165 -7.99 8.16 -15.94
N VAL A 166 -7.67 8.88 -16.99
CA VAL A 166 -6.32 8.90 -17.60
C VAL A 166 -5.41 9.98 -17.01
N GLY A 167 -5.92 10.76 -16.07
CA GLY A 167 -5.20 11.87 -15.44
C GLY A 167 -4.22 11.42 -14.36
N GLN A 168 -3.41 12.38 -13.95
CA GLN A 168 -2.59 12.28 -12.74
C GLN A 168 -3.27 13.04 -11.60
N GLN A 169 -3.05 12.59 -10.38
CA GLN A 169 -3.56 13.22 -9.17
C GLN A 169 -2.48 13.38 -8.11
N LYS A 170 -2.65 14.36 -7.25
CA LYS A 170 -1.77 14.58 -6.10
C LYS A 170 -2.36 13.91 -4.88
N LEU A 171 -1.72 12.86 -4.39
CA LEU A 171 -2.08 12.14 -3.16
C LEU A 171 -0.83 11.84 -2.35
N PHE A 172 -0.92 11.79 -1.04
CA PHE A 172 0.15 11.36 -0.12
C PHE A 172 1.49 12.09 -0.35
N GLY A 173 1.43 13.36 -0.79
CA GLY A 173 2.65 14.16 -1.06
C GLY A 173 3.33 13.89 -2.40
N GLY A 174 2.82 12.95 -3.21
CA GLY A 174 3.31 12.62 -4.55
C GLY A 174 2.31 12.94 -5.67
N THR A 175 2.72 12.65 -6.90
CA THR A 175 1.86 12.71 -8.08
C THR A 175 1.80 11.29 -8.68
N TYR A 176 0.60 10.78 -8.86
CA TYR A 176 0.33 9.41 -9.26
C TYR A 176 -0.71 9.35 -10.37
N THR A 177 -0.64 8.33 -11.20
CA THR A 177 -1.73 7.98 -12.11
C THR A 177 -2.88 7.35 -11.32
N ILE A 178 -4.08 7.36 -11.91
CA ILE A 178 -5.24 6.64 -11.36
C ILE A 178 -4.94 5.15 -11.19
N LEU A 179 -4.21 4.55 -12.15
CA LEU A 179 -3.82 3.14 -12.05
C LEU A 179 -2.96 2.86 -10.81
N GLU A 180 -1.92 3.66 -10.57
CA GLU A 180 -1.05 3.49 -9.41
C GLU A 180 -1.81 3.60 -8.09
N THR A 181 -2.66 4.63 -7.96
CA THR A 181 -3.44 4.83 -6.73
C THR A 181 -4.51 3.77 -6.53
N SER A 182 -5.16 3.30 -7.58
CA SER A 182 -6.18 2.24 -7.46
C SER A 182 -5.58 0.89 -7.09
N LEU A 183 -4.41 0.54 -7.67
CA LEU A 183 -3.69 -0.68 -7.30
C LEU A 183 -3.17 -0.62 -5.86
N GLY A 184 -2.62 0.53 -5.44
CA GLY A 184 -2.20 0.75 -4.06
C GLY A 184 -3.34 0.58 -3.08
N MET A 185 -4.50 1.19 -3.37
CA MET A 185 -5.69 1.09 -2.52
C MET A 185 -6.23 -0.35 -2.45
N ALA A 186 -6.27 -1.07 -3.59
CA ALA A 186 -6.69 -2.47 -3.61
C ALA A 186 -5.74 -3.34 -2.76
N ALA A 187 -4.43 -3.17 -2.92
CA ALA A 187 -3.42 -3.92 -2.15
C ALA A 187 -3.59 -3.70 -0.65
N ASP A 188 -3.74 -2.45 -0.21
CA ASP A 188 -3.92 -2.06 1.18
C ASP A 188 -5.18 -2.71 1.81
N MET A 189 -6.29 -2.69 1.10
CA MET A 189 -7.52 -3.37 1.54
C MET A 189 -7.34 -4.88 1.70
N HIS A 190 -6.61 -5.53 0.81
CA HIS A 190 -6.31 -6.95 0.93
C HIS A 190 -5.35 -7.26 2.08
N GLU A 191 -4.41 -6.36 2.42
CA GLU A 191 -3.55 -6.48 3.61
C GLU A 191 -4.39 -6.43 4.89
N HIS A 192 -5.33 -5.49 5.02
CA HIS A 192 -6.24 -5.41 6.16
C HIS A 192 -7.19 -6.61 6.25
N LEU A 193 -7.66 -7.14 5.12
CA LEU A 193 -8.43 -8.38 5.12
C LEU A 193 -7.57 -9.55 5.62
N GLY A 194 -6.34 -9.67 5.17
CA GLY A 194 -5.37 -10.67 5.65
C GLY A 194 -5.10 -10.56 7.16
N GLN A 195 -4.93 -9.34 7.66
CA GLN A 195 -4.79 -9.06 9.10
C GLN A 195 -5.99 -9.55 9.89
N LEU A 196 -7.21 -9.22 9.47
CA LEU A 196 -8.44 -9.65 10.15
C LEU A 196 -8.68 -11.16 10.07
N ILE A 197 -8.29 -11.81 8.96
CA ILE A 197 -8.30 -13.27 8.85
C ILE A 197 -7.35 -13.90 9.87
N ALA A 198 -6.16 -13.34 10.05
CA ALA A 198 -5.23 -13.81 11.08
C ALA A 198 -5.81 -13.62 12.49
N TYR A 199 -6.40 -12.46 12.77
CA TYR A 199 -7.07 -12.21 14.05
C TYR A 199 -8.22 -13.19 14.30
N ALA A 200 -9.05 -13.47 13.30
CA ALA A 200 -10.13 -14.45 13.41
C ALA A 200 -9.60 -15.83 13.80
N ARG A 201 -8.59 -16.33 13.09
CA ARG A 201 -8.00 -17.65 13.34
C ARG A 201 -7.39 -17.77 14.72
N VAL A 202 -6.68 -16.76 15.20
CA VAL A 202 -6.11 -16.74 16.57
C VAL A 202 -7.21 -16.76 17.63
N ASN A 203 -8.39 -16.20 17.33
CA ASN A 203 -9.56 -16.23 18.21
C ASN A 203 -10.46 -17.47 17.99
N GLY A 204 -10.01 -18.48 17.24
CA GLY A 204 -10.78 -19.70 16.96
C GLY A 204 -11.96 -19.49 15.99
N ILE A 205 -12.00 -18.37 15.29
CA ILE A 205 -13.06 -18.03 14.35
C ILE A 205 -12.61 -18.43 12.93
N LYS A 206 -13.34 -19.33 12.30
CA LYS A 206 -13.11 -19.72 10.90
C LYS A 206 -13.73 -18.66 10.00
N PRO A 207 -12.97 -18.08 9.03
CA PRO A 207 -13.56 -17.17 8.05
C PRO A 207 -14.71 -17.84 7.29
N PRO A 208 -15.87 -17.20 7.10
CA PRO A 208 -17.10 -17.84 6.60
C PRO A 208 -16.96 -18.48 5.19
N TRP A 209 -16.01 -18.02 4.39
CA TRP A 209 -15.72 -18.55 3.05
C TRP A 209 -14.66 -19.66 3.03
N SER A 210 -14.07 -19.99 4.18
CA SER A 210 -13.06 -21.06 4.27
C SER A 210 -13.75 -22.43 4.33
N LYS A 211 -13.27 -23.39 3.51
CA LYS A 211 -13.70 -24.79 3.55
C LYS A 211 -13.15 -25.56 4.75
#